data_fae673e97936e0a5d00cf35aa6e0cb39
#
_entry.id   fae673e97936e0a5d00cf35aa6e0cb39
#
_cell.length_a   1.000
_cell.length_b   1.000
_cell.length_c   1.000
_cell.angle_alpha   90.00
_cell.angle_beta   90.00
_cell.angle_gamma   90.00
#
_symmetry.space_group_name_H-M   'P 1'
#
loop_
_entity.id
_entity.type
_entity.pdbx_description
1 polymer ?
#
loop_
_entity_poly.entity_id
_entity_poly.type
_entity_poly.pdbx_seq_one_letter_code
_entity_poly.pdbx_strand_id
1 'polypeptide(L)'
;LPSEAPIEAKIEDKFDSAYKFAIVGVGQGGSRLAETFWKLGYRRVAVINTAAQDLKSIKVPRENKLLIGGEGAGKDRKVAENIFRENREDILDFLKRTFKGGFDRALVCIGAGGGTGAGGGPVVVEIVHDLCQSYNIETSEADARVGAVVALPTRAEGSRVQQNAKQTADILIKQSQAGTLSPLVILDNERIKQIYPRLSVNQFWGTANTSICSLFHLFNKIACQDSQY
;
A
#
# COMPACT_ATOMS: atom_id res chain seq x y z
N LEU A 1 41.24 18.81 7.54
CA LEU A 1 40.10 18.35 8.37
C LEU A 1 39.27 17.39 7.52
N PRO A 2 38.98 16.17 7.97
CA PRO A 2 38.08 15.30 7.23
C PRO A 2 36.68 15.95 7.22
N SER A 3 36.07 16.10 6.03
CA SER A 3 34.71 16.54 5.90
C SER A 3 33.80 15.46 6.53
N GLU A 4 33.11 15.80 7.62
CA GLU A 4 32.09 14.95 8.16
C GLU A 4 31.06 14.67 7.04
N ALA A 5 30.87 13.40 6.71
CA ALA A 5 29.80 13.00 5.80
C ALA A 5 28.46 13.52 6.37
N PRO A 6 27.57 14.06 5.53
CA PRO A 6 26.30 14.56 6.02
C PRO A 6 25.57 13.45 6.77
N ILE A 7 25.20 13.71 8.02
CA ILE A 7 24.38 12.80 8.82
C ILE A 7 23.07 12.63 8.07
N GLU A 8 22.89 11.49 7.39
CA GLU A 8 21.63 11.18 6.74
C GLU A 8 20.53 11.13 7.80
N ALA A 9 19.56 12.03 7.68
CA ALA A 9 18.43 12.08 8.59
C ALA A 9 17.70 10.71 8.56
N LYS A 10 17.68 10.01 9.70
CA LYS A 10 16.95 8.75 9.84
C LYS A 10 15.45 9.01 9.62
N ILE A 11 14.82 8.17 8.83
CA ILE A 11 13.36 8.17 8.68
C ILE A 11 12.78 7.50 9.91
N GLU A 12 12.11 8.26 10.77
CA GLU A 12 11.52 7.75 12.01
C GLU A 12 10.02 8.01 12.04
N ASP A 13 9.27 6.99 12.45
CA ASP A 13 7.83 7.11 12.67
C ASP A 13 7.56 8.01 13.90
N LYS A 14 6.38 8.61 13.98
CA LYS A 14 6.01 9.52 15.08
C LYS A 14 5.56 8.82 16.36
N PHE A 15 5.84 7.53 16.47
CA PHE A 15 5.43 6.69 17.62
C PHE A 15 6.35 5.48 17.71
N ASP A 16 6.40 4.89 18.89
CA ASP A 16 7.08 3.60 19.11
C ASP A 16 6.23 2.47 18.55
N SER A 17 6.87 1.55 17.83
CA SER A 17 6.21 0.44 17.14
C SER A 17 7.04 -0.83 17.18
N ALA A 18 6.36 -1.98 17.17
CA ALA A 18 7.02 -3.28 17.10
C ALA A 18 7.77 -3.48 15.78
N TYR A 19 7.20 -2.96 14.68
CA TYR A 19 7.77 -3.08 13.34
C TYR A 19 7.78 -1.74 12.62
N LYS A 20 8.89 -1.48 11.92
CA LYS A 20 9.00 -0.38 10.94
C LYS A 20 8.39 -0.84 9.62
N PHE A 21 7.20 -0.35 9.31
CA PHE A 21 6.50 -0.69 8.08
C PHE A 21 6.89 0.22 6.92
N ALA A 22 7.25 -0.38 5.77
CA ALA A 22 7.25 0.29 4.46
C ALA A 22 5.85 0.16 3.85
N ILE A 23 5.15 1.27 3.62
CA ILE A 23 3.77 1.29 3.14
C ILE A 23 3.74 1.83 1.73
N VAL A 24 3.19 1.04 0.78
CA VAL A 24 3.10 1.41 -0.63
C VAL A 24 1.65 1.48 -1.07
N GLY A 25 1.15 2.65 -1.43
CA GLY A 25 -0.19 2.84 -1.97
C GLY A 25 -0.20 2.79 -3.50
N VAL A 26 -1.05 1.96 -4.10
CA VAL A 26 -1.16 1.76 -5.55
C VAL A 26 -2.51 2.19 -6.08
N GLY A 27 -2.51 3.12 -7.03
CA GLY A 27 -3.71 3.74 -7.58
C GLY A 27 -4.42 4.65 -6.58
N GLN A 28 -5.57 5.20 -6.93
CA GLN A 28 -6.28 6.18 -6.10
C GLN A 28 -6.70 5.59 -4.74
N GLY A 29 -7.34 4.42 -4.73
CA GLY A 29 -7.82 3.79 -3.49
C GLY A 29 -6.68 3.41 -2.55
N GLY A 30 -5.63 2.77 -3.08
CA GLY A 30 -4.44 2.39 -2.31
C GLY A 30 -3.66 3.59 -1.80
N SER A 31 -3.56 4.68 -2.59
CA SER A 31 -2.92 5.92 -2.16
C SER A 31 -3.65 6.60 -1.00
N ARG A 32 -4.99 6.53 -0.96
CA ARG A 32 -5.78 7.05 0.17
C ARG A 32 -5.58 6.23 1.46
N LEU A 33 -5.44 4.92 1.35
CA LEU A 33 -5.07 4.06 2.48
C LEU A 33 -3.67 4.43 3.00
N ALA A 34 -2.70 4.53 2.11
CA ALA A 34 -1.33 4.93 2.45
C ALA A 34 -1.26 6.34 3.08
N GLU A 35 -2.06 7.30 2.57
CA GLU A 35 -2.22 8.63 3.19
C GLU A 35 -2.77 8.54 4.62
N THR A 36 -3.66 7.59 4.89
CA THR A 36 -4.20 7.40 6.24
C THR A 36 -3.11 6.91 7.19
N PHE A 37 -2.25 5.99 6.78
CA PHE A 37 -1.07 5.62 7.55
C PHE A 37 -0.11 6.79 7.77
N TRP A 38 0.11 7.63 6.76
CA TRP A 38 0.89 8.86 6.92
C TRP A 38 0.32 9.77 8.02
N LYS A 39 -1.00 9.96 8.05
CA LYS A 39 -1.70 10.73 9.08
C LYS A 39 -1.56 10.11 10.47
N LEU A 40 -1.50 8.79 10.58
CA LEU A 40 -1.26 8.05 11.83
C LEU A 40 0.19 8.14 12.32
N GLY A 41 1.10 8.70 11.53
CA GLY A 41 2.48 8.94 11.95
C GLY A 41 3.54 8.07 11.27
N TYR A 42 3.16 7.11 10.42
CA TYR A 42 4.13 6.36 9.61
C TYR A 42 4.87 7.27 8.63
N ARG A 43 6.16 7.09 8.48
CA ARG A 43 7.00 7.95 7.65
C ARG A 43 7.60 7.25 6.42
N ARG A 44 7.64 5.92 6.43
CA ARG A 44 8.01 5.11 5.26
C ARG A 44 6.77 4.84 4.41
N VAL A 45 6.24 5.87 3.76
CA VAL A 45 5.03 5.82 2.94
C VAL A 45 5.36 6.28 1.53
N ALA A 46 5.06 5.46 0.54
CA ALA A 46 5.17 5.76 -0.89
C ALA A 46 3.82 5.61 -1.58
N VAL A 47 3.55 6.40 -2.61
CA VAL A 47 2.34 6.26 -3.44
C VAL A 47 2.71 6.26 -4.91
N ILE A 48 2.10 5.36 -5.69
CA ILE A 48 2.36 5.16 -7.11
C ILE A 48 1.02 5.23 -7.86
N ASN A 49 0.97 6.01 -8.92
CA ASN A 49 -0.23 6.12 -9.75
C ASN A 49 0.14 6.36 -11.22
N THR A 50 -0.77 6.02 -12.13
CA THR A 50 -0.69 6.33 -13.56
C THR A 50 -1.39 7.63 -13.93
N ALA A 51 -2.14 8.25 -13.01
CA ALA A 51 -2.87 9.49 -13.20
C ALA A 51 -2.33 10.61 -12.28
N ALA A 52 -1.83 11.69 -12.87
CA ALA A 52 -1.28 12.82 -12.14
C ALA A 52 -2.32 13.52 -11.23
N GLN A 53 -3.58 13.59 -11.69
CA GLN A 53 -4.67 14.21 -10.93
C GLN A 53 -4.95 13.50 -9.60
N ASP A 54 -4.87 12.16 -9.60
CA ASP A 54 -5.07 11.38 -8.38
C ASP A 54 -3.95 11.65 -7.36
N LEU A 55 -2.69 11.71 -7.81
CA LEU A 55 -1.54 12.00 -6.93
C LEU A 55 -1.59 13.41 -6.34
N LYS A 56 -2.12 14.41 -7.06
CA LYS A 56 -2.27 15.77 -6.53
C LYS A 56 -3.15 15.82 -5.30
N SER A 57 -4.18 14.99 -5.22
CA SER A 57 -5.14 14.96 -4.12
C SER A 57 -4.58 14.32 -2.83
N ILE A 58 -3.52 13.54 -2.91
CA ILE A 58 -2.93 12.79 -1.79
C ILE A 58 -1.97 13.67 -0.98
N LYS A 59 -2.13 13.68 0.34
CA LYS A 59 -1.36 14.54 1.27
C LYS A 59 -0.18 13.77 1.88
N VAL A 60 0.73 13.31 1.02
CA VAL A 60 2.07 12.84 1.41
C VAL A 60 3.10 13.74 0.72
N PRO A 61 4.37 13.80 1.17
CA PRO A 61 5.42 14.60 0.54
C PRO A 61 5.56 14.29 -0.96
N ARG A 62 6.00 15.28 -1.75
CA ARG A 62 6.13 15.13 -3.20
C ARG A 62 7.14 14.05 -3.58
N GLU A 63 8.23 13.96 -2.85
CA GLU A 63 9.30 12.98 -3.00
C GLU A 63 8.84 11.54 -2.75
N ASN A 64 7.72 11.36 -2.05
CA ASN A 64 7.11 10.06 -1.76
C ASN A 64 6.03 9.67 -2.81
N LYS A 65 5.93 10.40 -3.92
CA LYS A 65 4.95 10.18 -4.98
C LYS A 65 5.66 9.82 -6.28
N LEU A 66 5.24 8.75 -6.92
CA LEU A 66 5.71 8.35 -8.24
C LEU A 66 4.53 8.35 -9.24
N LEU A 67 4.69 9.10 -10.33
CA LEU A 67 3.81 9.04 -11.49
C LEU A 67 4.49 8.18 -12.56
N ILE A 68 3.81 7.14 -13.02
CA ILE A 68 4.25 6.30 -14.13
C ILE A 68 3.21 6.30 -15.25
N GLY A 69 3.63 6.26 -16.50
CA GLY A 69 2.73 6.32 -17.66
C GLY A 69 2.18 7.72 -17.94
N GLY A 70 1.29 8.25 -17.15
CA GLY A 70 0.86 9.67 -17.21
C GLY A 70 -0.59 9.91 -17.68
N GLU A 71 -1.20 9.03 -18.46
CA GLU A 71 -2.57 9.19 -19.00
C GLU A 71 -3.63 8.43 -18.19
N GLY A 72 -3.23 7.73 -17.13
CA GLY A 72 -4.10 6.82 -16.38
C GLY A 72 -4.30 5.49 -17.10
N ALA A 73 -4.96 4.54 -16.44
CA ALA A 73 -5.20 3.19 -16.99
C ALA A 73 -6.65 3.00 -17.50
N GLY A 74 -7.51 4.03 -17.52
CA GLY A 74 -8.87 3.96 -18.04
C GLY A 74 -9.74 2.83 -17.45
N LYS A 75 -9.52 2.45 -16.19
CA LYS A 75 -10.11 1.28 -15.52
C LYS A 75 -9.72 -0.06 -16.20
N ASP A 76 -8.67 -0.07 -17.01
CA ASP A 76 -8.16 -1.29 -17.63
C ASP A 76 -7.02 -1.87 -16.80
N ARG A 77 -7.27 -3.06 -16.23
CA ARG A 77 -6.31 -3.78 -15.40
C ARG A 77 -5.06 -4.19 -16.20
N LYS A 78 -5.23 -4.67 -17.43
CA LYS A 78 -4.11 -5.14 -18.27
C LYS A 78 -3.20 -4.00 -18.70
N VAL A 79 -3.78 -2.86 -19.08
CA VAL A 79 -3.02 -1.65 -19.41
C VAL A 79 -2.17 -1.22 -18.21
N ALA A 80 -2.77 -1.18 -17.01
CA ALA A 80 -2.02 -0.86 -15.79
C ALA A 80 -0.92 -1.88 -15.51
N GLU A 81 -1.22 -3.18 -15.60
CA GLU A 81 -0.24 -4.24 -15.38
C GLU A 81 0.99 -4.06 -16.30
N ASN A 82 0.78 -3.80 -17.58
CA ASN A 82 1.87 -3.56 -18.53
C ASN A 82 2.69 -2.33 -18.17
N ILE A 83 2.03 -1.19 -17.86
CA ILE A 83 2.73 0.03 -17.41
C ILE A 83 3.62 -0.26 -16.18
N PHE A 84 3.12 -0.98 -15.19
CA PHE A 84 3.89 -1.30 -14.00
C PHE A 84 5.06 -2.26 -14.28
N ARG A 85 4.88 -3.24 -15.17
CA ARG A 85 5.95 -4.15 -15.58
C ARG A 85 7.04 -3.44 -16.37
N GLU A 86 6.68 -2.56 -17.30
CA GLU A 86 7.62 -1.75 -18.08
C GLU A 86 8.43 -0.77 -17.22
N ASN A 87 7.84 -0.26 -16.15
CA ASN A 87 8.49 0.69 -15.23
C ASN A 87 8.99 0.01 -13.93
N ARG A 88 9.19 -1.33 -13.94
CA ARG A 88 9.57 -2.09 -12.74
C ARG A 88 10.82 -1.54 -12.04
N GLU A 89 11.87 -1.24 -12.81
CA GLU A 89 13.15 -0.73 -12.31
C GLU A 89 13.02 0.66 -11.69
N ASP A 90 12.33 1.56 -12.35
CA ASP A 90 12.06 2.91 -11.85
C ASP A 90 11.27 2.88 -10.53
N ILE A 91 10.28 1.95 -10.44
CA ILE A 91 9.51 1.75 -9.21
C ILE A 91 10.42 1.23 -8.08
N LEU A 92 11.24 0.21 -8.37
CA LEU A 92 12.16 -0.35 -7.38
C LEU A 92 13.13 0.71 -6.85
N ASP A 93 13.73 1.50 -7.74
CA ASP A 93 14.66 2.58 -7.38
C ASP A 93 13.98 3.70 -6.60
N PHE A 94 12.74 4.04 -6.97
CA PHE A 94 11.93 4.98 -6.20
C PHE A 94 11.67 4.48 -4.79
N LEU A 95 11.29 3.22 -4.61
CA LEU A 95 11.04 2.62 -3.31
C LEU A 95 12.33 2.54 -2.47
N LYS A 96 13.48 2.19 -3.05
CA LYS A 96 14.78 2.22 -2.38
C LYS A 96 15.11 3.61 -1.83
N ARG A 97 14.91 4.65 -2.62
CA ARG A 97 15.14 6.05 -2.18
C ARG A 97 14.18 6.47 -1.09
N THR A 98 12.90 6.09 -1.22
CA THR A 98 11.85 6.47 -0.26
C THR A 98 12.01 5.75 1.08
N PHE A 99 12.47 4.50 1.08
CA PHE A 99 12.61 3.66 2.28
C PHE A 99 14.06 3.48 2.73
N LYS A 100 14.94 4.42 2.33
CA LYS A 100 16.33 4.39 2.79
C LYS A 100 16.40 4.31 4.33
N GLY A 101 17.38 3.55 4.82
CA GLY A 101 17.50 3.22 6.24
C GLY A 101 16.72 1.97 6.67
N GLY A 102 16.07 1.28 5.71
CA GLY A 102 15.46 -0.03 5.90
C GLY A 102 14.07 -0.01 6.56
N PHE A 103 13.50 -1.18 6.64
CA PHE A 103 12.20 -1.48 7.27
C PHE A 103 12.19 -2.96 7.70
N ASP A 104 11.23 -3.35 8.52
CA ASP A 104 11.10 -4.73 9.00
C ASP A 104 10.08 -5.52 8.18
N ARG A 105 8.99 -4.85 7.77
CA ARG A 105 7.87 -5.41 7.00
C ARG A 105 7.35 -4.40 6.01
N ALA A 106 6.75 -4.88 4.93
CA ALA A 106 6.10 -4.03 3.93
C ALA A 106 4.60 -4.31 3.86
N LEU A 107 3.83 -3.27 3.53
CA LEU A 107 2.38 -3.36 3.35
C LEU A 107 1.98 -2.65 2.06
N VAL A 108 1.42 -3.38 1.10
CA VAL A 108 0.93 -2.85 -0.17
C VAL A 108 -0.57 -2.56 -0.05
N CYS A 109 -0.95 -1.31 -0.17
CA CYS A 109 -2.34 -0.85 -0.13
C CYS A 109 -2.89 -0.76 -1.56
N ILE A 110 -3.99 -1.45 -1.85
CA ILE A 110 -4.52 -1.65 -3.21
C ILE A 110 -5.99 -1.30 -3.25
N GLY A 111 -6.38 -0.46 -4.23
CA GLY A 111 -7.79 -0.30 -4.60
C GLY A 111 -8.11 -1.23 -5.76
N ALA A 112 -8.80 -2.34 -5.50
CA ALA A 112 -8.94 -3.43 -6.47
C ALA A 112 -9.90 -3.15 -7.63
N GLY A 113 -10.77 -2.15 -7.53
CA GLY A 113 -11.77 -1.86 -8.58
C GLY A 113 -11.26 -1.00 -9.74
N GLY A 114 -10.27 -0.12 -9.50
CA GLY A 114 -9.68 0.74 -10.52
C GLY A 114 -8.72 0.01 -11.46
N GLY A 115 -8.33 0.63 -12.57
CA GLY A 115 -7.31 0.07 -13.48
C GLY A 115 -5.95 0.00 -12.81
N THR A 116 -5.44 1.13 -12.32
CA THR A 116 -4.10 1.27 -11.73
C THR A 116 -3.89 0.35 -10.53
N GLY A 117 -4.79 0.38 -9.55
CA GLY A 117 -4.68 -0.46 -8.36
C GLY A 117 -4.83 -1.95 -8.67
N ALA A 118 -5.82 -2.31 -9.51
CA ALA A 118 -6.10 -3.69 -9.87
C ALA A 118 -4.97 -4.35 -10.68
N GLY A 119 -4.39 -3.63 -11.64
CA GLY A 119 -3.31 -4.15 -12.47
C GLY A 119 -1.93 -3.99 -11.82
N GLY A 120 -1.66 -2.81 -11.25
CA GLY A 120 -0.37 -2.50 -10.66
C GLY A 120 -0.13 -3.11 -9.30
N GLY A 121 -1.18 -3.30 -8.49
CA GLY A 121 -1.06 -3.81 -7.13
C GLY A 121 -0.31 -5.13 -7.01
N PRO A 122 -0.72 -6.20 -7.72
CA PRO A 122 0.02 -7.46 -7.72
C PRO A 122 1.47 -7.32 -8.20
N VAL A 123 1.74 -6.48 -9.21
CA VAL A 123 3.10 -6.22 -9.70
C VAL A 123 3.94 -5.52 -8.63
N VAL A 124 3.36 -4.56 -7.89
CA VAL A 124 4.06 -3.89 -6.79
C VAL A 124 4.37 -4.87 -5.65
N VAL A 125 3.50 -5.84 -5.36
CA VAL A 125 3.81 -6.91 -4.41
C VAL A 125 5.06 -7.66 -4.83
N GLU A 126 5.20 -8.05 -6.10
CA GLU A 126 6.41 -8.67 -6.65
C GLU A 126 7.65 -7.77 -6.49
N ILE A 127 7.53 -6.48 -6.82
CA ILE A 127 8.62 -5.51 -6.70
C ILE A 127 9.05 -5.32 -5.23
N VAL A 128 8.10 -5.33 -4.31
CA VAL A 128 8.40 -5.21 -2.87
C VAL A 128 9.10 -6.45 -2.33
N HIS A 129 8.86 -7.63 -2.88
CA HIS A 129 9.67 -8.82 -2.58
C HIS A 129 11.14 -8.63 -3.01
N ASP A 130 11.38 -8.10 -4.23
CA ASP A 130 12.75 -7.79 -4.68
C ASP A 130 13.39 -6.71 -3.79
N LEU A 131 12.59 -5.74 -3.35
CA LEU A 131 13.05 -4.73 -2.40
C LEU A 131 13.48 -5.34 -1.07
N CYS A 132 12.70 -6.29 -0.51
CA CYS A 132 13.07 -7.02 0.70
C CYS A 132 14.42 -7.73 0.52
N GLN A 133 14.62 -8.42 -0.59
CA GLN A 133 15.90 -9.08 -0.90
C GLN A 133 17.06 -8.06 -0.95
N SER A 134 16.84 -6.88 -1.53
CA SER A 134 17.87 -5.84 -1.63
C SER A 134 18.29 -5.25 -0.26
N TYR A 135 17.44 -5.38 0.75
CA TYR A 135 17.72 -5.00 2.15
C TYR A 135 18.12 -6.19 3.04
N ASN A 136 18.38 -7.36 2.45
CA ASN A 136 18.66 -8.61 3.18
C ASN A 136 17.57 -8.97 4.21
N ILE A 137 16.32 -8.61 3.93
CA ILE A 137 15.18 -8.99 4.74
C ILE A 137 14.81 -10.42 4.33
N GLU A 138 15.07 -11.37 5.23
CA GLU A 138 14.72 -12.78 5.00
C GLU A 138 13.20 -12.93 4.95
N THR A 139 12.73 -13.61 3.90
CA THR A 139 11.33 -13.98 3.73
C THR A 139 11.24 -15.49 3.64
N SER A 140 10.24 -16.08 4.29
CA SER A 140 9.95 -17.52 4.22
C SER A 140 8.45 -17.72 4.07
N GLU A 141 8.01 -18.94 3.71
CA GLU A 141 6.59 -19.29 3.68
C GLU A 141 5.92 -19.14 5.06
N ALA A 142 6.69 -19.34 6.15
CA ALA A 142 6.21 -19.17 7.51
C ALA A 142 6.19 -17.70 7.97
N ASP A 143 6.99 -16.82 7.35
CA ASP A 143 7.09 -15.39 7.70
C ASP A 143 7.28 -14.54 6.44
N ALA A 144 6.22 -14.41 5.65
CA ALA A 144 6.18 -13.45 4.57
C ALA A 144 6.29 -12.02 5.13
N ARG A 145 7.31 -11.29 4.70
CA ARG A 145 7.54 -9.90 5.16
C ARG A 145 6.73 -8.88 4.38
N VAL A 146 5.99 -9.33 3.38
CA VAL A 146 5.13 -8.51 2.52
C VAL A 146 3.68 -8.88 2.76
N GLY A 147 2.87 -7.89 3.16
CA GLY A 147 1.43 -8.01 3.29
C GLY A 147 0.68 -7.08 2.34
N ALA A 148 -0.63 -7.23 2.25
CA ALA A 148 -1.48 -6.33 1.48
C ALA A 148 -2.77 -5.97 2.22
N VAL A 149 -3.21 -4.72 2.03
CA VAL A 149 -4.57 -4.24 2.36
C VAL A 149 -5.28 -3.92 1.06
N VAL A 150 -6.35 -4.64 0.79
CA VAL A 150 -7.09 -4.58 -0.48
C VAL A 150 -8.49 -4.06 -0.26
N ALA A 151 -8.80 -2.89 -0.81
CA ALA A 151 -10.14 -2.33 -0.78
C ALA A 151 -10.94 -2.83 -1.99
N LEU A 152 -12.01 -3.58 -1.72
CA LEU A 152 -12.97 -4.01 -2.73
C LEU A 152 -14.00 -2.90 -2.99
N PRO A 153 -14.47 -2.73 -4.23
CA PRO A 153 -15.47 -1.74 -4.58
C PRO A 153 -16.84 -2.08 -4.05
N THR A 154 -17.72 -1.08 -3.99
CA THR A 154 -19.15 -1.31 -3.78
C THR A 154 -19.82 -1.88 -5.04
N ARG A 155 -20.94 -2.59 -4.89
CA ARG A 155 -21.67 -3.18 -6.03
C ARG A 155 -22.13 -2.14 -7.05
N ALA A 156 -22.39 -0.92 -6.61
CA ALA A 156 -22.86 0.18 -7.46
C ALA A 156 -21.81 0.73 -8.45
N GLU A 157 -20.53 0.34 -8.32
CA GLU A 157 -19.44 0.91 -9.14
C GLU A 157 -19.33 0.33 -10.57
N GLY A 158 -20.16 -0.66 -10.89
CA GLY A 158 -20.30 -1.22 -12.25
C GLY A 158 -19.53 -2.51 -12.46
N SER A 159 -19.92 -3.25 -13.53
CA SER A 159 -19.44 -4.61 -13.78
C SER A 159 -17.94 -4.72 -14.03
N ARG A 160 -17.35 -3.79 -14.78
CA ARG A 160 -15.90 -3.76 -15.05
C ARG A 160 -15.08 -3.61 -13.75
N VAL A 161 -15.54 -2.75 -12.86
CA VAL A 161 -14.90 -2.53 -11.57
C VAL A 161 -14.99 -3.78 -10.68
N GLN A 162 -16.14 -4.46 -10.69
CA GLN A 162 -16.33 -5.75 -9.99
C GLN A 162 -15.43 -6.85 -10.56
N GLN A 163 -15.31 -6.92 -11.88
CA GLN A 163 -14.45 -7.90 -12.54
C GLN A 163 -12.97 -7.67 -12.22
N ASN A 164 -12.52 -6.42 -12.26
CA ASN A 164 -11.17 -6.05 -11.84
C ASN A 164 -10.89 -6.49 -10.40
N ALA A 165 -11.82 -6.19 -9.48
CA ALA A 165 -11.69 -6.53 -8.07
C ALA A 165 -11.59 -8.04 -7.85
N LYS A 166 -12.44 -8.82 -8.51
CA LYS A 166 -12.40 -10.29 -8.44
C LYS A 166 -11.05 -10.83 -8.91
N GLN A 167 -10.59 -10.43 -10.10
CA GLN A 167 -9.32 -10.89 -10.65
C GLN A 167 -8.13 -10.52 -9.76
N THR A 168 -8.11 -9.31 -9.22
CA THR A 168 -7.05 -8.87 -8.31
C THR A 168 -7.07 -9.66 -7.00
N ALA A 169 -8.26 -9.86 -6.41
CA ALA A 169 -8.41 -10.65 -5.20
C ALA A 169 -7.97 -12.11 -5.42
N ASP A 170 -8.36 -12.73 -6.53
CA ASP A 170 -7.97 -14.11 -6.87
C ASP A 170 -6.43 -14.28 -6.97
N ILE A 171 -5.73 -13.29 -7.54
CA ILE A 171 -4.26 -13.30 -7.61
C ILE A 171 -3.65 -13.20 -6.21
N LEU A 172 -4.09 -12.24 -5.40
CA LEU A 172 -3.53 -12.01 -4.07
C LEU A 172 -3.85 -13.14 -3.09
N ILE A 173 -5.03 -13.75 -3.20
CA ILE A 173 -5.40 -14.93 -2.42
C ILE A 173 -4.46 -16.11 -2.75
N LYS A 174 -4.16 -16.34 -4.03
CA LYS A 174 -3.21 -17.38 -4.43
C LYS A 174 -1.81 -17.12 -3.87
N GLN A 175 -1.33 -15.87 -3.89
CA GLN A 175 -0.06 -15.50 -3.28
C GLN A 175 -0.06 -15.72 -1.76
N SER A 176 -1.18 -15.39 -1.10
CA SER A 176 -1.33 -15.64 0.34
C SER A 176 -1.37 -17.14 0.68
N GLN A 177 -2.08 -17.95 -0.12
CA GLN A 177 -2.12 -19.41 0.05
C GLN A 177 -0.76 -20.07 -0.22
N ALA A 178 0.05 -19.49 -1.09
CA ALA A 178 1.42 -19.94 -1.35
C ALA A 178 2.44 -19.45 -0.30
N GLY A 179 1.99 -18.76 0.76
CA GLY A 179 2.88 -18.27 1.82
C GLY A 179 3.72 -17.05 1.43
N THR A 180 3.57 -16.52 0.22
CA THR A 180 4.38 -15.37 -0.25
C THR A 180 3.79 -14.01 0.14
N LEU A 181 2.55 -13.94 0.64
CA LEU A 181 1.86 -12.72 1.03
C LEU A 181 1.15 -12.89 2.37
N SER A 182 1.60 -12.19 3.41
CA SER A 182 0.98 -12.22 4.75
C SER A 182 1.29 -10.95 5.54
N PRO A 183 0.28 -10.30 6.17
CA PRO A 183 -1.15 -10.62 6.09
C PRO A 183 -1.80 -10.18 4.76
N LEU A 184 -2.87 -10.83 4.35
CA LEU A 184 -3.80 -10.33 3.33
C LEU A 184 -5.08 -9.84 4.03
N VAL A 185 -5.27 -8.53 4.05
CA VAL A 185 -6.44 -7.89 4.68
C VAL A 185 -7.38 -7.38 3.59
N ILE A 186 -8.63 -7.86 3.60
CA ILE A 186 -9.65 -7.46 2.63
C ILE A 186 -10.62 -6.48 3.29
N LEU A 187 -10.71 -5.27 2.74
CA LEU A 187 -11.66 -4.25 3.12
C LEU A 187 -12.86 -4.28 2.17
N ASP A 188 -13.97 -4.85 2.62
CA ASP A 188 -15.20 -4.94 1.84
C ASP A 188 -16.03 -3.66 2.02
N ASN A 189 -15.93 -2.76 1.05
CA ASN A 189 -16.66 -1.49 1.09
C ASN A 189 -18.18 -1.65 0.99
N GLU A 190 -18.68 -2.69 0.32
CA GLU A 190 -20.11 -2.98 0.31
C GLU A 190 -20.61 -3.34 1.71
N ARG A 191 -19.83 -4.16 2.44
CA ARG A 191 -20.17 -4.53 3.83
C ARG A 191 -20.12 -3.32 4.76
N ILE A 192 -19.12 -2.47 4.63
CA ILE A 192 -19.02 -1.22 5.41
C ILE A 192 -20.21 -0.31 5.15
N LYS A 193 -20.63 -0.16 3.88
CA LYS A 193 -21.80 0.62 3.52
C LYS A 193 -23.08 0.09 4.15
N GLN A 194 -23.23 -1.23 4.28
CA GLN A 194 -24.35 -1.84 4.97
C GLN A 194 -24.36 -1.55 6.48
N ILE A 195 -23.17 -1.54 7.09
CA ILE A 195 -23.03 -1.23 8.53
C ILE A 195 -23.27 0.26 8.81
N TYR A 196 -22.85 1.14 7.90
CA TYR A 196 -22.97 2.60 8.04
C TYR A 196 -23.79 3.25 6.91
N PRO A 197 -25.09 2.94 6.80
CA PRO A 197 -25.90 3.35 5.64
C PRO A 197 -26.15 4.86 5.55
N ARG A 198 -25.91 5.62 6.63
CA ARG A 198 -26.15 7.07 6.70
C ARG A 198 -24.91 7.92 6.40
N LEU A 199 -23.74 7.32 6.17
CA LEU A 199 -22.54 8.08 5.84
C LEU A 199 -22.64 8.66 4.43
N SER A 200 -22.33 9.94 4.28
CA SER A 200 -22.13 10.54 2.95
C SER A 200 -20.95 9.87 2.24
N VAL A 201 -20.91 9.91 0.90
CA VAL A 201 -19.83 9.31 0.11
C VAL A 201 -18.45 9.77 0.57
N ASN A 202 -18.29 11.07 0.87
CA ASN A 202 -17.02 11.64 1.31
C ASN A 202 -16.61 11.15 2.71
N GLN A 203 -17.56 11.00 3.63
CA GLN A 203 -17.33 10.49 4.97
C GLN A 203 -17.07 8.99 4.97
N PHE A 204 -17.74 8.24 4.08
CA PHE A 204 -17.63 6.81 3.97
C PHE A 204 -16.18 6.35 3.75
N TRP A 205 -15.51 6.88 2.72
CA TRP A 205 -14.13 6.50 2.42
C TRP A 205 -13.15 6.87 3.54
N GLY A 206 -13.36 8.04 4.16
CA GLY A 206 -12.55 8.45 5.30
C GLY A 206 -12.72 7.50 6.49
N THR A 207 -13.96 7.15 6.85
CA THR A 207 -14.28 6.24 7.96
C THR A 207 -13.74 4.83 7.70
N ALA A 208 -13.98 4.27 6.52
CA ALA A 208 -13.52 2.94 6.14
C ALA A 208 -11.99 2.81 6.24
N ASN A 209 -11.26 3.75 5.62
CA ASN A 209 -9.82 3.75 5.63
C ASN A 209 -9.25 3.96 7.04
N THR A 210 -9.83 4.89 7.80
CA THR A 210 -9.39 5.16 9.18
C THR A 210 -9.60 3.94 10.07
N SER A 211 -10.72 3.26 9.98
CA SER A 211 -11.01 2.11 10.83
C SER A 211 -10.00 0.98 10.63
N ILE A 212 -9.71 0.60 9.38
CA ILE A 212 -8.75 -0.48 9.12
C ILE A 212 -7.30 -0.09 9.45
N CYS A 213 -6.89 1.13 9.06
CA CYS A 213 -5.54 1.59 9.33
C CYS A 213 -5.30 1.79 10.84
N SER A 214 -6.31 2.26 11.59
CA SER A 214 -6.21 2.42 13.05
C SER A 214 -6.12 1.08 13.76
N LEU A 215 -6.84 0.06 13.30
CA LEU A 215 -6.75 -1.29 13.86
C LEU A 215 -5.33 -1.86 13.65
N PHE A 216 -4.80 -1.73 12.44
CA PHE A 216 -3.44 -2.16 12.11
C PHE A 216 -2.39 -1.39 12.95
N HIS A 217 -2.57 -0.08 13.08
CA HIS A 217 -1.72 0.79 13.89
C HIS A 217 -1.76 0.40 15.37
N LEU A 218 -2.94 0.08 15.91
CA LEU A 218 -3.11 -0.36 17.29
C LEU A 218 -2.30 -1.64 17.56
N PHE A 219 -2.40 -2.64 16.69
CA PHE A 219 -1.62 -3.87 16.83
C PHE A 219 -0.11 -3.61 16.80
N ASN A 220 0.36 -2.75 15.89
CA ASN A 220 1.77 -2.42 15.78
C ASN A 220 2.30 -1.66 17.01
N LYS A 221 1.46 -0.86 17.65
CA LYS A 221 1.81 -0.17 18.91
C LYS A 221 1.80 -1.10 20.13
N ILE A 222 0.76 -1.93 20.25
CA ILE A 222 0.62 -2.82 21.41
C ILE A 222 1.73 -3.88 21.42
N ALA A 223 2.11 -4.41 20.25
CA ALA A 223 3.12 -5.44 20.13
C ALA A 223 4.54 -4.98 20.56
N CYS A 224 4.79 -3.67 20.72
CA CYS A 224 6.06 -3.18 21.25
C CYS A 224 6.07 -2.97 22.78
N GLN A 225 4.93 -3.16 23.46
CA GLN A 225 4.85 -3.02 24.89
C GLN A 225 5.29 -4.33 25.56
N ASP A 226 6.24 -4.23 26.50
CA ASP A 226 6.62 -5.38 27.32
C ASP A 226 5.40 -5.87 28.11
N SER A 227 5.18 -7.18 28.08
CA SER A 227 4.15 -7.79 28.92
C SER A 227 4.53 -7.60 30.38
N GLN A 228 3.68 -6.96 31.14
CA GLN A 228 3.84 -6.81 32.60
C GLN A 228 3.31 -8.01 33.39
N TYR A 229 3.08 -9.16 32.73
CA TYR A 229 2.58 -10.39 33.33
C TYR A 229 3.57 -11.53 33.16
#